data_c7d40ff6d443714a461c24609080242b
#
_entry.id   c7d40ff6d443714a461c24609080242b
#
_cell.length_a   1.000
_cell.length_b   1.000
_cell.length_c   1.000
_cell.angle_alpha   90.00
_cell.angle_beta   90.00
_cell.angle_gamma   90.00
#
_symmetry.space_group_name_H-M   'P 1'
#
loop_
_entity.id
_entity.type
_entity.pdbx_description
1 polymer ?
#
loop_
_entity_poly.entity_id
_entity_poly.type
_entity_poly.pdbx_seq_one_letter_code
_entity_poly.pdbx_strand_id
1 'polypeptide(L)'
;MNLRSPIVCILAHVDHGKTSLLDYIRGSAIAKKEPGAITQMIGAYYLPKKTIIELAEGFGKKIETTLQVPGILFIDTPGHEAFTSMRQRGGSIADLAILLVDITQGVQQQTIESLEILISNKTPFIIALNKVDLIEGWIVQPTASIQKSLGVQPDFVIQRLEEKLYAIIGQLSQKGINAERFDRVSDFTKEFLVIPCSAKTGEGTAEILLYLSGLAQKYLAKNLYLNLNSPAKGSILEIKEEKGLGITLDAIIYDGMLEKNDWIVFAKTDGIAKTKIRALLRPFYPDEKPPAGQKYKYVDCVCASAGIKIYAKDLEGAISGSPLYSIKKESDFEKVASEIRQTLKAILVDNTQTNVGVIVKTDSLGSAEAFLNLLKSKSIPIKRIGIGSITKKDVIDAYNVGLQDKFSAVILGFNVNLLPEAQKEIAKNSIKVFNSNIIFRAFEEYLNWLEEEKKKEQEFLLCSVSYPTKLRVLPNCFFRLCKPAIFGVEVLVGKLKPRAVLQKQDGTIIGEVRTIQHEKQPVQEALAKWKIAISID
;
A
#
# COMPACT_ATOMS: atom_id res chain seq x y z
N MET A 1 -28.09 -22.47 -13.17
CA MET A 1 -26.75 -21.83 -13.45
C MET A 1 -26.07 -21.68 -12.11
N ASN A 2 -24.89 -22.28 -11.92
CA ASN A 2 -24.18 -22.19 -10.63
C ASN A 2 -23.33 -20.91 -10.64
N LEU A 3 -23.76 -19.92 -9.88
CA LEU A 3 -22.96 -18.72 -9.61
C LEU A 3 -22.02 -19.02 -8.45
N ARG A 4 -20.76 -18.56 -8.55
CA ARG A 4 -19.85 -18.51 -7.41
C ARG A 4 -20.19 -17.32 -6.50
N SER A 5 -19.76 -17.38 -5.28
CA SER A 5 -19.84 -16.23 -4.38
C SER A 5 -18.99 -15.07 -4.88
N PRO A 6 -19.49 -13.82 -4.83
CA PRO A 6 -18.64 -12.66 -5.08
C PRO A 6 -17.55 -12.54 -4.02
N ILE A 7 -16.38 -12.13 -4.46
CA ILE A 7 -15.23 -11.84 -3.61
C ILE A 7 -15.23 -10.35 -3.31
N VAL A 8 -15.29 -9.99 -2.03
CA VAL A 8 -15.38 -8.61 -1.56
C VAL A 8 -14.16 -8.26 -0.73
N CYS A 9 -13.49 -7.18 -1.04
CA CYS A 9 -12.43 -6.61 -0.22
C CYS A 9 -12.93 -5.37 0.55
N ILE A 10 -12.32 -5.09 1.71
CA ILE A 10 -12.60 -3.90 2.50
C ILE A 10 -11.35 -3.03 2.55
N LEU A 11 -11.48 -1.81 2.06
CA LEU A 11 -10.42 -0.80 2.07
C LEU A 11 -10.78 0.30 3.07
N ALA A 12 -9.83 0.69 3.88
CA ALA A 12 -10.04 1.68 4.93
C ALA A 12 -8.71 2.35 5.31
N HIS A 13 -8.79 3.60 5.77
CA HIS A 13 -7.69 4.19 6.52
C HIS A 13 -7.50 3.45 7.86
N VAL A 14 -6.31 3.51 8.43
CA VAL A 14 -6.04 2.99 9.78
C VAL A 14 -7.05 3.62 10.75
N ASP A 15 -7.59 2.82 11.68
CA ASP A 15 -8.60 3.21 12.68
C ASP A 15 -9.99 3.60 12.15
N HIS A 16 -10.28 3.48 10.85
CA HIS A 16 -11.64 3.69 10.32
C HIS A 16 -12.61 2.55 10.63
N GLY A 17 -12.15 1.46 11.28
CA GLY A 17 -12.98 0.39 11.80
C GLY A 17 -13.14 -0.83 10.89
N LYS A 18 -12.19 -1.09 9.98
CA LYS A 18 -12.19 -2.28 9.11
C LYS A 18 -12.35 -3.58 9.90
N THR A 19 -11.46 -3.80 10.89
CA THR A 19 -11.49 -5.00 11.74
C THR A 19 -12.79 -5.11 12.50
N SER A 20 -13.29 -3.99 13.05
CA SER A 20 -14.56 -3.97 13.79
C SER A 20 -15.75 -4.33 12.91
N LEU A 21 -15.78 -3.89 11.64
CA LEU A 21 -16.85 -4.26 10.70
C LEU A 21 -16.81 -5.74 10.36
N LEU A 22 -15.62 -6.28 10.09
CA LEU A 22 -15.46 -7.71 9.84
C LEU A 22 -15.79 -8.56 11.07
N ASP A 23 -15.36 -8.12 12.26
CA ASP A 23 -15.65 -8.82 13.52
C ASP A 23 -17.15 -8.79 13.83
N TYR A 24 -17.84 -7.68 13.56
CA TYR A 24 -19.30 -7.63 13.69
C TYR A 24 -19.98 -8.59 12.72
N ILE A 25 -19.60 -8.59 11.44
CA ILE A 25 -20.16 -9.53 10.44
C ILE A 25 -19.87 -10.99 10.84
N ARG A 26 -18.69 -11.28 11.34
CA ARG A 26 -18.32 -12.60 11.89
C ARG A 26 -19.11 -12.93 13.16
N GLY A 27 -19.12 -12.01 14.11
CA GLY A 27 -19.80 -12.17 15.41
C GLY A 27 -21.29 -12.36 15.26
N SER A 28 -21.95 -11.64 14.37
CA SER A 28 -23.39 -11.81 14.09
C SER A 28 -23.71 -13.17 13.47
N ALA A 29 -22.76 -13.76 12.73
CA ALA A 29 -22.88 -15.12 12.23
C ALA A 29 -22.63 -16.20 13.30
N ILE A 30 -21.81 -15.91 14.32
CA ILE A 30 -21.39 -16.83 15.38
C ILE A 30 -22.25 -16.67 16.64
N ALA A 31 -22.61 -15.45 17.02
CA ALA A 31 -23.28 -15.13 18.29
C ALA A 31 -24.66 -15.81 18.48
N LYS A 32 -25.28 -16.23 17.39
CA LYS A 32 -26.51 -17.03 17.48
C LYS A 32 -26.26 -18.52 17.88
N LYS A 33 -25.01 -18.97 18.04
CA LYS A 33 -24.70 -20.40 18.23
C LYS A 33 -23.72 -20.79 19.34
N GLU A 34 -22.83 -19.97 19.86
CA GLU A 34 -22.03 -20.20 21.11
C GLU A 34 -20.90 -19.18 21.29
N PRO A 35 -20.56 -18.68 22.52
CA PRO A 35 -19.46 -17.79 22.79
C PRO A 35 -18.13 -18.59 22.88
N GLY A 36 -17.11 -18.21 22.12
CA GLY A 36 -15.75 -18.69 22.35
C GLY A 36 -14.86 -19.02 21.15
N ALA A 37 -15.35 -18.96 19.92
CA ALA A 37 -14.55 -19.33 18.74
C ALA A 37 -14.00 -18.11 17.98
N ILE A 38 -13.04 -17.40 18.58
CA ILE A 38 -12.17 -16.47 17.83
C ILE A 38 -11.12 -17.32 17.14
N THR A 39 -11.39 -17.72 15.90
CA THR A 39 -10.39 -18.38 15.06
C THR A 39 -9.61 -17.32 14.30
N GLN A 40 -8.29 -17.26 14.48
CA GLN A 40 -7.40 -16.62 13.51
C GLN A 40 -7.54 -17.36 12.19
N MET A 41 -8.30 -16.79 11.26
CA MET A 41 -8.64 -17.42 10.00
C MET A 41 -7.63 -17.08 8.90
N ILE A 42 -7.58 -17.94 7.90
CA ILE A 42 -7.05 -17.70 6.56
C ILE A 42 -7.56 -16.35 6.09
N GLY A 43 -6.80 -15.31 5.92
CA GLY A 43 -7.18 -13.92 5.55
C GLY A 43 -8.42 -13.74 4.64
N ALA A 44 -9.37 -14.69 4.67
CA ALA A 44 -10.63 -14.72 3.95
C ALA A 44 -11.75 -15.31 4.82
N TYR A 45 -12.95 -14.72 4.78
CA TYR A 45 -14.12 -15.14 5.54
C TYR A 45 -15.33 -15.33 4.62
N TYR A 46 -15.96 -16.50 4.68
CA TYR A 46 -17.15 -16.81 3.89
C TYR A 46 -18.42 -16.57 4.71
N LEU A 47 -19.30 -15.72 4.18
CA LEU A 47 -20.63 -15.43 4.74
C LEU A 47 -21.71 -16.13 3.89
N PRO A 48 -22.39 -17.16 4.40
CA PRO A 48 -23.43 -17.86 3.66
C PRO A 48 -24.66 -16.98 3.39
N LYS A 49 -25.37 -17.25 2.28
CA LYS A 49 -26.65 -16.61 1.94
C LYS A 49 -27.64 -16.60 3.10
N LYS A 50 -27.75 -17.70 3.84
CA LYS A 50 -28.65 -17.84 4.99
C LYS A 50 -28.40 -16.75 6.04
N THR A 51 -27.14 -16.50 6.39
CA THR A 51 -26.76 -15.46 7.37
C THR A 51 -27.05 -14.06 6.84
N ILE A 52 -26.84 -13.81 5.53
CA ILE A 52 -27.20 -12.53 4.92
C ILE A 52 -28.69 -12.26 5.05
N ILE A 53 -29.54 -13.27 4.79
CA ILE A 53 -31.00 -13.17 4.92
C ILE A 53 -31.40 -12.93 6.38
N GLU A 54 -30.78 -13.64 7.33
CA GLU A 54 -31.04 -13.49 8.77
C GLU A 54 -30.69 -12.08 9.28
N LEU A 55 -29.60 -11.47 8.81
CA LEU A 55 -29.24 -10.10 9.13
C LEU A 55 -30.19 -9.09 8.47
N ALA A 56 -30.75 -9.45 7.32
CA ALA A 56 -31.67 -8.64 6.54
C ALA A 56 -33.15 -8.89 6.88
N GLU A 57 -33.49 -9.60 7.97
CA GLU A 57 -34.89 -9.93 8.37
C GLU A 57 -35.85 -8.73 8.40
N GLY A 58 -35.30 -7.50 8.48
CA GLY A 58 -36.05 -6.26 8.44
C GLY A 58 -36.60 -5.82 7.09
N PHE A 59 -36.12 -6.40 5.98
CA PHE A 59 -36.43 -5.97 4.61
C PHE A 59 -37.50 -6.82 3.90
N GLY A 60 -38.08 -7.80 4.58
CA GLY A 60 -39.22 -8.60 4.09
C GLY A 60 -38.83 -9.89 3.38
N LYS A 61 -39.81 -10.81 3.29
CA LYS A 61 -39.63 -12.19 2.74
C LYS A 61 -39.23 -12.28 1.28
N LYS A 62 -39.35 -11.18 0.49
CA LYS A 62 -38.96 -11.16 -0.93
C LYS A 62 -37.45 -11.31 -1.16
N ILE A 63 -36.59 -11.00 -0.16
CA ILE A 63 -35.13 -11.08 -0.30
C ILE A 63 -34.69 -12.53 -0.50
N GLU A 64 -35.30 -13.48 0.17
CA GLU A 64 -34.97 -14.91 0.10
C GLU A 64 -35.07 -15.45 -1.34
N THR A 65 -36.11 -15.03 -2.07
CA THR A 65 -36.34 -15.45 -3.46
C THR A 65 -35.51 -14.63 -4.47
N THR A 66 -35.12 -13.42 -4.13
CA THR A 66 -34.40 -12.51 -5.05
C THR A 66 -32.88 -12.77 -5.03
N LEU A 67 -32.31 -13.17 -3.89
CA LEU A 67 -30.89 -13.47 -3.76
C LEU A 67 -30.53 -14.79 -4.44
N GLN A 68 -29.71 -14.73 -5.50
CA GLN A 68 -29.25 -15.90 -6.26
C GLN A 68 -27.82 -16.31 -5.90
N VAL A 69 -26.99 -15.37 -5.39
CA VAL A 69 -25.62 -15.68 -4.98
C VAL A 69 -25.61 -16.58 -3.74
N PRO A 70 -24.71 -17.59 -3.68
CA PRO A 70 -24.68 -18.56 -2.56
C PRO A 70 -24.16 -17.97 -1.24
N GLY A 71 -23.47 -16.83 -1.29
CA GLY A 71 -22.91 -16.11 -0.16
C GLY A 71 -21.96 -15.02 -0.62
N ILE A 72 -21.17 -14.47 0.29
CA ILE A 72 -20.12 -13.48 0.01
C ILE A 72 -18.81 -13.99 0.63
N LEU A 73 -17.71 -13.90 -0.11
CA LEU A 73 -16.38 -14.15 0.42
C LEU A 73 -15.69 -12.80 0.69
N PHE A 74 -15.49 -12.48 1.96
CA PHE A 74 -14.71 -11.30 2.36
C PHE A 74 -13.23 -11.65 2.44
N ILE A 75 -12.39 -10.74 1.94
CA ILE A 75 -10.95 -10.83 2.10
C ILE A 75 -10.54 -9.85 3.20
N ASP A 76 -9.92 -10.39 4.25
CA ASP A 76 -9.34 -9.65 5.36
C ASP A 76 -7.82 -9.63 5.21
N THR A 77 -7.34 -8.71 4.44
CA THR A 77 -5.91 -8.51 4.28
C THR A 77 -5.48 -7.21 4.96
N PRO A 78 -4.32 -7.16 5.63
CA PRO A 78 -3.81 -5.94 6.22
C PRO A 78 -3.55 -4.89 5.14
N GLY A 79 -4.29 -3.76 5.22
CA GLY A 79 -4.00 -2.55 4.47
C GLY A 79 -4.18 -2.59 2.94
N HIS A 80 -3.75 -1.51 2.28
CA HIS A 80 -3.78 -1.29 0.83
C HIS A 80 -2.99 -2.30 0.00
N GLU A 81 -2.03 -2.95 0.62
CA GLU A 81 -1.01 -3.75 -0.02
C GLU A 81 -1.52 -5.06 -0.57
N ALA A 82 -2.41 -5.68 0.16
CA ALA A 82 -3.03 -6.91 -0.26
C ALA A 82 -3.95 -6.71 -1.47
N PHE A 83 -4.51 -5.52 -1.64
CA PHE A 83 -5.34 -5.22 -2.79
C PHE A 83 -4.53 -5.05 -4.08
N THR A 84 -3.34 -4.45 -3.99
CA THR A 84 -2.40 -4.38 -5.11
C THR A 84 -1.85 -5.76 -5.49
N SER A 85 -1.60 -6.63 -4.48
CA SER A 85 -1.12 -8.00 -4.73
C SER A 85 -2.15 -8.92 -5.36
N MET A 86 -3.43 -8.58 -5.26
CA MET A 86 -4.53 -9.39 -5.81
C MET A 86 -4.94 -8.98 -7.23
N ARG A 87 -4.02 -8.40 -8.01
CA ARG A 87 -4.27 -8.15 -9.43
C ARG A 87 -4.21 -9.42 -10.25
N GLN A 88 -5.25 -9.65 -11.02
CA GLN A 88 -5.17 -10.52 -12.20
C GLN A 88 -4.63 -9.75 -13.41
N ARG A 89 -4.11 -10.44 -14.40
CA ARG A 89 -3.91 -9.87 -15.75
C ARG A 89 -5.24 -9.32 -16.27
N GLY A 90 -5.44 -7.99 -16.16
CA GLY A 90 -6.64 -7.31 -16.67
C GLY A 90 -7.75 -7.01 -15.66
N GLY A 91 -7.52 -7.15 -14.35
CA GLY A 91 -8.51 -6.79 -13.33
C GLY A 91 -8.12 -7.16 -11.90
N SER A 92 -9.00 -6.87 -10.95
CA SER A 92 -8.87 -7.25 -9.55
C SER A 92 -9.38 -8.69 -9.32
N ILE A 93 -8.81 -9.40 -8.32
CA ILE A 93 -9.38 -10.66 -7.83
C ILE A 93 -10.70 -10.40 -7.11
N ALA A 94 -10.82 -9.24 -6.43
CA ALA A 94 -12.06 -8.82 -5.82
C ALA A 94 -13.07 -8.39 -6.88
N ASP A 95 -14.25 -8.97 -6.82
CA ASP A 95 -15.37 -8.62 -7.71
C ASP A 95 -16.00 -7.29 -7.31
N LEU A 96 -16.01 -6.98 -6.01
CA LEU A 96 -16.56 -5.78 -5.39
C LEU A 96 -15.68 -5.32 -4.24
N ALA A 97 -15.82 -4.05 -3.88
CA ALA A 97 -15.12 -3.49 -2.72
C ALA A 97 -16.04 -2.69 -1.80
N ILE A 98 -15.65 -2.58 -0.53
CA ILE A 98 -16.19 -1.63 0.42
C ILE A 98 -15.10 -0.61 0.71
N LEU A 99 -15.36 0.66 0.42
CA LEU A 99 -14.53 1.77 0.87
C LEU A 99 -15.09 2.29 2.19
N LEU A 100 -14.39 2.03 3.28
CA LEU A 100 -14.82 2.40 4.62
C LEU A 100 -14.25 3.78 5.00
N VAL A 101 -15.11 4.72 5.34
CA VAL A 101 -14.76 6.10 5.72
C VAL A 101 -15.32 6.39 7.10
N ASP A 102 -14.53 6.97 7.98
CA ASP A 102 -14.98 7.45 9.28
C ASP A 102 -15.73 8.78 9.13
N ILE A 103 -16.98 8.84 9.59
CA ILE A 103 -17.83 10.04 9.49
C ILE A 103 -17.27 11.22 10.28
N THR A 104 -16.42 10.98 11.27
CA THR A 104 -15.82 12.01 12.11
C THR A 104 -14.57 12.62 11.53
N GLN A 105 -13.80 11.83 10.73
CA GLN A 105 -12.53 12.23 10.16
C GLN A 105 -12.63 12.60 8.67
N GLY A 106 -13.65 12.07 7.97
CA GLY A 106 -13.82 12.27 6.54
C GLY A 106 -12.81 11.54 5.68
N VAL A 107 -12.59 12.05 4.46
CA VAL A 107 -11.68 11.44 3.47
C VAL A 107 -10.23 11.74 3.85
N GLN A 108 -9.47 10.70 4.17
CA GLN A 108 -8.06 10.76 4.51
C GLN A 108 -7.16 10.39 3.32
N GLN A 109 -5.85 10.61 3.43
CA GLN A 109 -4.89 10.32 2.35
C GLN A 109 -5.00 8.87 1.86
N GLN A 110 -5.00 7.89 2.78
CA GLN A 110 -5.14 6.47 2.41
C GLN A 110 -6.51 6.14 1.79
N THR A 111 -7.56 6.89 2.11
CA THR A 111 -8.87 6.75 1.46
C THR A 111 -8.79 7.16 -0.01
N ILE A 112 -8.08 8.26 -0.30
CA ILE A 112 -7.85 8.73 -1.67
C ILE A 112 -7.07 7.69 -2.48
N GLU A 113 -6.02 7.14 -1.90
CA GLU A 113 -5.20 6.09 -2.53
C GLU A 113 -6.01 4.83 -2.83
N SER A 114 -6.83 4.38 -1.86
CA SER A 114 -7.77 3.26 -2.05
C SER A 114 -8.69 3.52 -3.23
N LEU A 115 -9.20 4.73 -3.31
CA LEU A 115 -10.12 5.17 -4.34
C LEU A 115 -9.45 5.16 -5.72
N GLU A 116 -8.23 5.68 -5.84
CA GLU A 116 -7.44 5.65 -7.08
C GLU A 116 -7.16 4.21 -7.54
N ILE A 117 -6.85 3.30 -6.61
CA ILE A 117 -6.66 1.87 -6.90
C ILE A 117 -7.96 1.24 -7.41
N LEU A 118 -9.10 1.50 -6.77
CA LEU A 118 -10.40 0.96 -7.19
C LEU A 118 -10.79 1.43 -8.59
N ILE A 119 -10.60 2.70 -8.89
CA ILE A 119 -10.87 3.29 -10.20
C ILE A 119 -9.93 2.71 -11.26
N SER A 120 -8.63 2.66 -10.99
CA SER A 120 -7.63 2.13 -11.94
C SER A 120 -7.89 0.66 -12.30
N ASN A 121 -8.39 -0.12 -11.34
CA ASN A 121 -8.74 -1.53 -11.51
C ASN A 121 -10.17 -1.73 -12.05
N LYS A 122 -10.95 -0.66 -12.18
CA LYS A 122 -12.37 -0.71 -12.58
C LYS A 122 -13.20 -1.65 -11.67
N THR A 123 -12.84 -1.72 -10.38
CA THR A 123 -13.53 -2.54 -9.40
C THR A 123 -14.75 -1.75 -8.90
N PRO A 124 -15.99 -2.26 -9.04
CA PRO A 124 -17.16 -1.61 -8.47
C PRO A 124 -17.06 -1.60 -6.94
N PHE A 125 -17.49 -0.53 -6.30
CA PHE A 125 -17.44 -0.42 -4.86
C PHE A 125 -18.62 0.35 -4.28
N ILE A 126 -18.86 0.14 -2.99
CA ILE A 126 -19.76 0.94 -2.17
C ILE A 126 -18.95 1.70 -1.12
N ILE A 127 -19.48 2.82 -0.65
CA ILE A 127 -18.86 3.61 0.40
C ILE A 127 -19.64 3.37 1.68
N ALA A 128 -18.98 2.81 2.70
CA ALA A 128 -19.55 2.61 4.02
C ALA A 128 -19.07 3.74 4.95
N LEU A 129 -19.99 4.60 5.37
CA LEU A 129 -19.70 5.74 6.22
C LEU A 129 -19.85 5.31 7.69
N ASN A 130 -18.73 4.91 8.29
CA ASN A 130 -18.68 4.26 9.60
C ASN A 130 -18.70 5.24 10.78
N LYS A 131 -18.98 4.69 11.96
CA LYS A 131 -19.00 5.37 13.26
C LYS A 131 -20.13 6.40 13.40
N VAL A 132 -21.29 6.13 12.81
CA VAL A 132 -22.47 7.00 12.99
C VAL A 132 -22.92 7.08 14.46
N ASP A 133 -22.61 6.05 15.26
CA ASP A 133 -22.81 6.02 16.71
C ASP A 133 -22.07 7.12 17.48
N LEU A 134 -21.07 7.76 16.89
CA LEU A 134 -20.33 8.89 17.46
C LEU A 134 -20.96 10.26 17.12
N ILE A 135 -22.03 10.30 16.35
CA ILE A 135 -22.79 11.54 16.13
C ILE A 135 -23.47 11.93 17.45
N GLU A 136 -23.27 13.14 17.88
CA GLU A 136 -23.82 13.64 19.12
C GLU A 136 -25.36 13.58 19.12
N GLY A 137 -25.92 12.86 20.09
CA GLY A 137 -27.36 12.62 20.21
C GLY A 137 -27.84 11.36 19.47
N TRP A 138 -26.98 10.58 18.85
CA TRP A 138 -27.36 9.34 18.18
C TRP A 138 -27.95 8.32 19.17
N ILE A 139 -29.14 7.82 18.87
CA ILE A 139 -29.83 6.79 19.65
C ILE A 139 -29.58 5.44 18.99
N VAL A 140 -28.71 4.64 19.60
CA VAL A 140 -28.37 3.30 19.11
C VAL A 140 -29.60 2.39 19.13
N GLN A 141 -29.87 1.71 18.01
CA GLN A 141 -30.95 0.76 17.87
C GLN A 141 -30.44 -0.69 17.79
N PRO A 142 -31.10 -1.67 18.39
CA PRO A 142 -30.73 -3.08 18.31
C PRO A 142 -31.14 -3.70 16.95
N THR A 143 -30.71 -3.09 15.85
CA THR A 143 -31.05 -3.51 14.49
C THR A 143 -29.83 -3.41 13.58
N ALA A 144 -29.71 -4.32 12.62
CA ALA A 144 -28.67 -4.23 11.59
C ALA A 144 -29.05 -3.25 10.45
N SER A 145 -30.29 -2.73 10.43
CA SER A 145 -30.78 -1.82 9.40
C SER A 145 -30.62 -0.38 9.80
N ILE A 146 -29.88 0.40 9.00
CA ILE A 146 -29.74 1.84 9.20
C ILE A 146 -31.05 2.59 8.86
N GLN A 147 -31.82 2.10 7.91
CA GLN A 147 -33.09 2.71 7.55
C GLN A 147 -34.07 2.72 8.72
N LYS A 148 -34.11 1.64 9.51
CA LYS A 148 -34.92 1.59 10.74
C LYS A 148 -34.36 2.52 11.80
N SER A 149 -33.03 2.57 11.97
CA SER A 149 -32.37 3.45 12.93
C SER A 149 -32.65 4.92 12.61
N LEU A 150 -32.58 5.32 11.34
CA LEU A 150 -32.88 6.69 10.90
C LEU A 150 -34.30 7.11 11.23
N GLY A 151 -35.28 6.20 11.12
CA GLY A 151 -36.69 6.47 11.41
C GLY A 151 -37.00 6.80 12.89
N VAL A 152 -36.04 6.55 13.80
CA VAL A 152 -36.20 6.78 15.26
C VAL A 152 -35.34 7.96 15.75
N GLN A 153 -34.39 8.45 14.92
CA GLN A 153 -33.52 9.54 15.32
C GLN A 153 -34.26 10.89 15.38
N PRO A 154 -33.92 11.76 16.33
CA PRO A 154 -34.38 13.12 16.35
C PRO A 154 -33.92 13.91 15.11
N ASP A 155 -34.72 14.88 14.66
CA ASP A 155 -34.45 15.68 13.46
C ASP A 155 -33.07 16.36 13.49
N PHE A 156 -32.65 16.88 14.65
CA PHE A 156 -31.32 17.51 14.78
C PHE A 156 -30.16 16.54 14.58
N VAL A 157 -30.34 15.26 14.94
CA VAL A 157 -29.33 14.20 14.72
C VAL A 157 -29.27 13.85 13.25
N ILE A 158 -30.44 13.75 12.59
CA ILE A 158 -30.50 13.52 11.13
C ILE A 158 -29.83 14.67 10.40
N GLN A 159 -30.07 15.91 10.78
CA GLN A 159 -29.43 17.08 10.17
C GLN A 159 -27.90 17.03 10.34
N ARG A 160 -27.37 16.67 11.50
CA ARG A 160 -25.92 16.51 11.74
C ARG A 160 -25.33 15.39 10.89
N LEU A 161 -26.05 14.28 10.74
CA LEU A 161 -25.64 13.18 9.85
C LEU A 161 -25.54 13.69 8.40
N GLU A 162 -26.57 14.40 7.91
CA GLU A 162 -26.61 14.95 6.56
C GLU A 162 -25.47 15.94 6.31
N GLU A 163 -25.22 16.87 7.23
CA GLU A 163 -24.14 17.85 7.13
C GLU A 163 -22.77 17.14 6.95
N LYS A 164 -22.47 16.13 7.78
CA LYS A 164 -21.23 15.36 7.69
C LYS A 164 -21.17 14.51 6.42
N LEU A 165 -22.27 13.87 6.06
CA LEU A 165 -22.38 13.02 4.87
C LEU A 165 -22.12 13.86 3.60
N TYR A 166 -22.80 15.01 3.44
CA TYR A 166 -22.62 15.85 2.26
C TYR A 166 -21.26 16.57 2.23
N ALA A 167 -20.65 16.83 3.40
CA ALA A 167 -19.25 17.29 3.43
C ALA A 167 -18.30 16.25 2.84
N ILE A 168 -18.50 14.97 3.16
CA ILE A 168 -17.69 13.86 2.61
C ILE A 168 -17.99 13.63 1.13
N ILE A 169 -19.27 13.68 0.72
CA ILE A 169 -19.65 13.61 -0.70
C ILE A 169 -18.99 14.75 -1.48
N GLY A 170 -18.94 15.96 -0.93
CA GLY A 170 -18.23 17.09 -1.54
C GLY A 170 -16.73 16.84 -1.73
N GLN A 171 -16.06 16.22 -0.75
CA GLN A 171 -14.66 15.82 -0.87
C GLN A 171 -14.44 14.75 -1.96
N LEU A 172 -15.35 13.78 -2.07
CA LEU A 172 -15.33 12.75 -3.10
C LEU A 172 -15.58 13.33 -4.50
N SER A 173 -16.53 14.27 -4.61
CA SER A 173 -16.84 14.96 -5.85
C SER A 173 -15.65 15.74 -6.40
N GLN A 174 -14.82 16.37 -5.56
CA GLN A 174 -13.57 17.01 -5.95
C GLN A 174 -12.57 16.03 -6.59
N LYS A 175 -12.73 14.73 -6.31
CA LYS A 175 -11.93 13.64 -6.91
C LYS A 175 -12.63 12.98 -8.12
N GLY A 176 -13.74 13.56 -8.60
CA GLY A 176 -14.49 13.06 -9.75
C GLY A 176 -15.44 11.90 -9.42
N ILE A 177 -15.73 11.65 -8.13
CA ILE A 177 -16.66 10.61 -7.69
C ILE A 177 -18.02 11.22 -7.42
N ASN A 178 -19.01 10.82 -8.22
CA ASN A 178 -20.41 11.15 -7.97
C ASN A 178 -21.01 10.12 -7.01
N ALA A 179 -21.30 10.51 -5.77
CA ALA A 179 -21.81 9.64 -4.72
C ALA A 179 -23.07 10.22 -4.09
N GLU A 180 -24.00 9.34 -3.68
CA GLU A 180 -25.24 9.76 -3.03
C GLU A 180 -25.64 8.74 -1.94
N ARG A 181 -26.46 9.16 -0.99
CA ARG A 181 -26.97 8.28 0.06
C ARG A 181 -27.83 7.17 -0.53
N PHE A 182 -27.67 5.95 -0.04
CA PHE A 182 -28.20 4.69 -0.60
C PHE A 182 -29.71 4.72 -0.91
N ASP A 183 -30.49 5.50 -0.16
CA ASP A 183 -31.94 5.63 -0.33
C ASP A 183 -32.36 6.74 -1.33
N ARG A 184 -31.40 7.51 -1.84
CA ARG A 184 -31.61 8.62 -2.78
C ARG A 184 -30.99 8.37 -4.15
N VAL A 185 -30.18 7.34 -4.29
CA VAL A 185 -29.55 6.98 -5.57
C VAL A 185 -30.62 6.66 -6.60
N SER A 186 -30.54 7.35 -7.73
CA SER A 186 -31.45 7.16 -8.87
C SER A 186 -30.89 6.22 -9.94
N ASP A 187 -29.58 6.27 -10.19
CA ASP A 187 -28.89 5.47 -11.21
C ASP A 187 -27.60 4.87 -10.66
N PHE A 188 -27.64 3.59 -10.30
CA PHE A 188 -26.49 2.82 -9.79
C PHE A 188 -25.34 2.67 -10.79
N THR A 189 -25.49 3.09 -12.03
CA THR A 189 -24.40 3.07 -13.02
C THR A 189 -23.60 4.37 -13.04
N LYS A 190 -24.14 5.45 -12.48
CA LYS A 190 -23.54 6.78 -12.47
C LYS A 190 -23.19 7.30 -11.09
N GLU A 191 -23.85 6.77 -10.06
CA GLU A 191 -23.73 7.22 -8.68
C GLU A 191 -23.24 6.09 -7.79
N PHE A 192 -22.24 6.39 -6.96
CA PHE A 192 -21.75 5.47 -5.95
C PHE A 192 -22.61 5.54 -4.69
N LEU A 193 -22.92 4.38 -4.13
CA LEU A 193 -23.70 4.26 -2.90
C LEU A 193 -22.90 4.68 -1.68
N VAL A 194 -23.47 5.58 -0.87
CA VAL A 194 -22.98 5.89 0.48
C VAL A 194 -23.96 5.33 1.50
N ILE A 195 -23.48 4.40 2.33
CA ILE A 195 -24.27 3.72 3.36
C ILE A 195 -23.74 4.13 4.73
N PRO A 196 -24.47 4.93 5.51
CA PRO A 196 -24.12 5.18 6.90
C PRO A 196 -24.17 3.88 7.70
N CYS A 197 -23.19 3.66 8.56
CA CYS A 197 -23.13 2.45 9.38
C CYS A 197 -22.36 2.66 10.69
N SER A 198 -22.53 1.74 11.61
CA SER A 198 -21.68 1.59 12.78
C SER A 198 -21.19 0.13 12.88
N ALA A 199 -19.90 -0.06 12.66
CA ALA A 199 -19.26 -1.35 12.86
C ALA A 199 -19.33 -1.86 14.31
N LYS A 200 -19.54 -0.95 15.27
CA LYS A 200 -19.62 -1.24 16.70
C LYS A 200 -21.03 -1.75 17.09
N THR A 201 -22.07 -1.05 16.63
CA THR A 201 -23.47 -1.39 16.96
C THR A 201 -24.12 -2.32 15.95
N GLY A 202 -23.56 -2.36 14.73
CA GLY A 202 -24.04 -3.19 13.61
C GLY A 202 -25.06 -2.51 12.71
N GLU A 203 -25.53 -1.31 13.07
CA GLU A 203 -26.46 -0.54 12.25
C GLU A 203 -25.87 -0.29 10.85
N GLY A 204 -26.62 -0.52 9.78
CA GLY A 204 -26.20 -0.36 8.39
C GLY A 204 -25.53 -1.59 7.76
N THR A 205 -25.20 -2.62 8.54
CA THR A 205 -24.55 -3.82 7.99
C THR A 205 -25.49 -4.63 7.09
N ALA A 206 -26.79 -4.63 7.37
CA ALA A 206 -27.77 -5.29 6.52
C ALA A 206 -27.84 -4.66 5.13
N GLU A 207 -27.89 -3.33 5.04
CA GLU A 207 -27.87 -2.61 3.76
C GLU A 207 -26.58 -2.86 2.99
N ILE A 208 -25.43 -2.80 3.66
CA ILE A 208 -24.13 -3.12 3.03
C ILE A 208 -24.18 -4.49 2.35
N LEU A 209 -24.58 -5.53 3.09
CA LEU A 209 -24.64 -6.91 2.58
C LEU A 209 -25.66 -7.08 1.45
N LEU A 210 -26.83 -6.47 1.56
CA LEU A 210 -27.87 -6.53 0.55
C LEU A 210 -27.46 -5.82 -0.76
N TYR A 211 -26.90 -4.60 -0.67
CA TYR A 211 -26.47 -3.87 -1.86
C TYR A 211 -25.28 -4.56 -2.52
N LEU A 212 -24.30 -5.10 -1.78
CA LEU A 212 -23.22 -5.90 -2.35
C LEU A 212 -23.75 -7.11 -3.10
N SER A 213 -24.68 -7.86 -2.48
CA SER A 213 -25.28 -9.04 -3.12
C SER A 213 -26.08 -8.66 -4.36
N GLY A 214 -26.85 -7.55 -4.30
CA GLY A 214 -27.63 -7.04 -5.42
C GLY A 214 -26.76 -6.56 -6.59
N LEU A 215 -25.70 -5.81 -6.30
CA LEU A 215 -24.74 -5.36 -7.32
C LEU A 215 -24.02 -6.54 -7.98
N ALA A 216 -23.58 -7.52 -7.17
CA ALA A 216 -22.94 -8.72 -7.67
C ALA A 216 -23.82 -9.46 -8.68
N GLN A 217 -25.06 -9.75 -8.35
CA GLN A 217 -25.93 -10.53 -9.22
C GLN A 217 -26.47 -9.74 -10.41
N LYS A 218 -26.64 -8.41 -10.32
CA LYS A 218 -27.17 -7.58 -11.40
C LYS A 218 -26.10 -7.22 -12.44
N TYR A 219 -24.91 -6.86 -11.99
CA TYR A 219 -23.85 -6.32 -12.86
C TYR A 219 -22.72 -7.29 -13.13
N LEU A 220 -22.46 -8.23 -12.24
CA LEU A 220 -21.33 -9.15 -12.34
C LEU A 220 -21.73 -10.60 -12.64
N ALA A 221 -23.03 -10.89 -12.88
CA ALA A 221 -23.52 -12.24 -13.11
C ALA A 221 -22.69 -13.01 -14.16
N LYS A 222 -22.30 -12.36 -15.26
CA LYS A 222 -21.46 -12.96 -16.31
C LYS A 222 -20.08 -13.39 -15.82
N ASN A 223 -19.50 -12.65 -14.86
CA ASN A 223 -18.17 -12.91 -14.30
C ASN A 223 -18.20 -13.94 -13.15
N LEU A 224 -19.39 -14.17 -12.58
CA LEU A 224 -19.60 -15.08 -11.45
C LEU A 224 -19.96 -16.50 -11.89
N TYR A 225 -19.97 -16.84 -13.18
CA TYR A 225 -20.21 -18.20 -13.63
C TYR A 225 -19.09 -19.13 -13.17
N LEU A 226 -19.47 -20.18 -12.43
CA LEU A 226 -18.56 -21.21 -11.95
C LEU A 226 -18.35 -22.26 -13.03
N ASN A 227 -17.12 -22.42 -13.49
CA ASN A 227 -16.72 -23.51 -14.36
C ASN A 227 -16.05 -24.63 -13.54
N LEU A 228 -16.82 -25.61 -13.10
CA LEU A 228 -16.35 -26.73 -12.29
C LEU A 228 -15.30 -27.61 -12.99
N ASN A 229 -15.23 -27.56 -14.31
CA ASN A 229 -14.30 -28.39 -15.08
C ASN A 229 -12.95 -27.70 -15.34
N SER A 230 -12.82 -26.42 -15.03
CA SER A 230 -11.56 -25.70 -15.19
C SER A 230 -10.59 -25.97 -14.04
N PRO A 231 -9.28 -26.03 -14.32
CA PRO A 231 -8.25 -26.05 -13.28
C PRO A 231 -8.41 -24.84 -12.35
N ALA A 232 -8.12 -25.04 -11.07
CA ALA A 232 -8.23 -23.95 -10.11
C ALA A 232 -7.22 -22.85 -10.38
N LYS A 233 -7.71 -21.60 -10.25
CA LYS A 233 -6.88 -20.40 -10.23
C LYS A 233 -7.07 -19.72 -8.90
N GLY A 234 -5.95 -19.34 -8.29
CA GLY A 234 -5.92 -18.72 -6.98
C GLY A 234 -4.75 -17.75 -6.82
N SER A 235 -4.66 -17.21 -5.63
CA SER A 235 -3.52 -16.41 -5.19
C SER A 235 -3.15 -16.81 -3.77
N ILE A 236 -1.85 -16.81 -3.48
CA ILE A 236 -1.33 -17.04 -2.13
C ILE A 236 -1.52 -15.75 -1.33
N LEU A 237 -2.23 -15.83 -0.20
CA LEU A 237 -2.42 -14.71 0.72
C LEU A 237 -1.25 -14.62 1.69
N GLU A 238 -0.99 -15.70 2.40
CA GLU A 238 0.05 -15.79 3.43
C GLU A 238 0.69 -17.16 3.48
N ILE A 239 1.88 -17.20 4.04
CA ILE A 239 2.63 -18.44 4.32
C ILE A 239 2.76 -18.53 5.82
N LYS A 240 2.26 -19.61 6.41
CA LYS A 240 2.24 -19.81 7.87
C LYS A 240 2.83 -21.16 8.27
N GLU A 241 3.54 -21.14 9.37
CA GLU A 241 3.96 -22.37 10.03
C GLU A 241 2.90 -22.79 11.04
N GLU A 242 2.28 -23.96 10.84
CA GLU A 242 1.26 -24.52 11.70
C GLU A 242 1.82 -25.67 12.53
N LYS A 243 1.55 -25.66 13.82
CA LYS A 243 1.95 -26.75 14.71
C LYS A 243 1.38 -28.10 14.24
N GLY A 244 2.26 -29.04 13.96
CA GLY A 244 1.88 -30.40 13.50
C GLY A 244 1.68 -30.56 11.99
N LEU A 245 1.61 -29.47 11.23
CA LEU A 245 1.53 -29.51 9.76
C LEU A 245 2.79 -28.97 9.08
N GLY A 246 3.58 -28.11 9.78
CA GLY A 246 4.69 -27.39 9.18
C GLY A 246 4.22 -26.19 8.34
N ILE A 247 4.92 -25.90 7.26
CA ILE A 247 4.60 -24.76 6.40
C ILE A 247 3.35 -25.05 5.57
N THR A 248 2.42 -24.10 5.60
CA THR A 248 1.14 -24.13 4.88
C THR A 248 0.96 -22.83 4.09
N LEU A 249 0.22 -22.91 2.98
CA LEU A 249 -0.18 -21.74 2.20
C LEU A 249 -1.63 -21.40 2.49
N ASP A 250 -1.88 -20.20 2.96
CA ASP A 250 -3.20 -19.60 2.98
C ASP A 250 -3.46 -19.00 1.60
N ALA A 251 -4.46 -19.49 0.89
CA ALA A 251 -4.74 -19.10 -0.49
C ALA A 251 -6.24 -18.83 -0.70
N ILE A 252 -6.52 -17.99 -1.68
CA ILE A 252 -7.87 -17.76 -2.19
C ILE A 252 -8.00 -18.39 -3.56
N ILE A 253 -9.03 -19.18 -3.77
CA ILE A 253 -9.40 -19.73 -5.08
C ILE A 253 -10.53 -18.89 -5.64
N TYR A 254 -10.31 -18.25 -6.79
CA TYR A 254 -11.26 -17.35 -7.41
C TYR A 254 -11.89 -17.91 -8.70
N ASP A 255 -11.33 -18.98 -9.29
CA ASP A 255 -11.87 -19.66 -10.46
C ASP A 255 -11.56 -21.16 -10.40
N GLY A 256 -12.43 -21.97 -10.98
CA GLY A 256 -12.28 -23.42 -11.09
C GLY A 256 -12.51 -24.21 -9.80
N MET A 257 -11.96 -25.41 -9.78
CA MET A 257 -12.05 -26.35 -8.66
C MET A 257 -10.66 -26.92 -8.35
N LEU A 258 -10.33 -26.99 -7.06
CA LEU A 258 -9.11 -27.57 -6.54
C LEU A 258 -9.41 -28.84 -5.77
N GLU A 259 -8.71 -29.92 -6.11
CA GLU A 259 -8.90 -31.22 -5.47
C GLU A 259 -7.65 -31.65 -4.71
N LYS A 260 -7.84 -32.47 -3.69
CA LYS A 260 -6.75 -33.16 -3.01
C LYS A 260 -6.00 -34.03 -4.02
N ASN A 261 -4.68 -34.04 -3.96
CA ASN A 261 -3.77 -34.66 -4.90
C ASN A 261 -3.58 -33.96 -6.26
N ASP A 262 -4.22 -32.84 -6.51
CA ASP A 262 -3.86 -31.99 -7.65
C ASP A 262 -2.42 -31.48 -7.52
N TRP A 263 -1.78 -31.23 -8.66
CA TRP A 263 -0.55 -30.48 -8.70
C TRP A 263 -0.86 -28.98 -8.67
N ILE A 264 -0.13 -28.26 -7.82
CA ILE A 264 -0.15 -26.79 -7.80
C ILE A 264 1.18 -26.24 -8.28
N VAL A 265 1.11 -25.13 -9.03
CA VAL A 265 2.23 -24.37 -9.55
C VAL A 265 2.19 -22.97 -8.98
N PHE A 266 3.28 -22.51 -8.42
CA PHE A 266 3.39 -21.22 -7.75
C PHE A 266 4.82 -20.69 -7.79
N ALA A 267 4.99 -19.40 -7.45
CA ALA A 267 6.29 -18.77 -7.40
C ALA A 267 7.00 -18.98 -6.07
N LYS A 268 8.31 -19.19 -6.13
CA LYS A 268 9.24 -19.19 -5.00
C LYS A 268 10.34 -18.14 -5.23
N THR A 269 11.08 -17.83 -4.17
CA THR A 269 12.21 -16.90 -4.23
C THR A 269 13.32 -17.33 -5.20
N ASP A 270 13.45 -18.62 -5.44
CA ASP A 270 14.45 -19.25 -6.32
C ASP A 270 13.88 -19.68 -7.69
N GLY A 271 12.60 -19.41 -7.96
CA GLY A 271 12.00 -19.74 -9.25
C GLY A 271 10.53 -20.15 -9.16
N ILE A 272 10.11 -21.05 -10.04
CA ILE A 272 8.75 -21.59 -10.05
C ILE A 272 8.77 -23.03 -9.61
N ALA A 273 7.94 -23.35 -8.65
CA ALA A 273 7.81 -24.69 -8.10
C ALA A 273 6.49 -25.35 -8.49
N LYS A 274 6.49 -26.67 -8.53
CA LYS A 274 5.30 -27.49 -8.55
C LYS A 274 5.33 -28.47 -7.38
N THR A 275 4.19 -28.67 -6.75
CA THR A 275 4.05 -29.66 -5.68
C THR A 275 2.66 -30.27 -5.68
N LYS A 276 2.54 -31.46 -5.10
CA LYS A 276 1.27 -32.18 -4.99
C LYS A 276 0.59 -31.89 -3.67
N ILE A 277 -0.68 -31.51 -3.70
CA ILE A 277 -1.47 -31.24 -2.51
C ILE A 277 -1.63 -32.51 -1.68
N ARG A 278 -1.30 -32.42 -0.39
CA ARG A 278 -1.49 -33.50 0.58
C ARG A 278 -2.79 -33.36 1.35
N ALA A 279 -3.12 -32.13 1.73
CA ALA A 279 -4.36 -31.83 2.42
C ALA A 279 -4.86 -30.44 2.05
N LEU A 280 -6.17 -30.32 1.97
CA LEU A 280 -6.91 -29.07 1.86
C LEU A 280 -7.69 -28.87 3.15
N LEU A 281 -7.57 -27.68 3.72
CA LEU A 281 -8.26 -27.32 4.95
C LEU A 281 -9.00 -26.01 4.72
N ARG A 282 -10.23 -25.93 5.22
CA ARG A 282 -10.98 -24.68 5.23
C ARG A 282 -11.48 -24.37 6.64
N PRO A 283 -11.77 -23.10 6.94
CA PRO A 283 -12.49 -22.74 8.15
C PRO A 283 -13.85 -23.46 8.22
N PHE A 284 -14.35 -23.70 9.42
CA PHE A 284 -15.74 -24.09 9.59
C PHE A 284 -16.65 -22.93 9.20
N TYR A 285 -17.71 -23.22 8.47
CA TYR A 285 -18.75 -22.25 8.18
C TYR A 285 -19.61 -21.97 9.42
N PRO A 286 -20.30 -20.82 9.50
CA PRO A 286 -21.09 -20.46 10.68
C PRO A 286 -22.18 -21.48 11.07
N ASP A 287 -22.68 -22.29 10.12
CA ASP A 287 -23.67 -23.34 10.31
C ASP A 287 -23.06 -24.68 10.72
N GLU A 288 -21.74 -24.84 10.66
CA GLU A 288 -21.02 -26.06 11.03
C GLU A 288 -20.54 -25.99 12.49
N LYS A 289 -20.68 -27.09 13.24
CA LYS A 289 -20.12 -27.21 14.59
C LYS A 289 -18.69 -27.76 14.52
N PRO A 290 -17.66 -27.01 14.95
CA PRO A 290 -16.31 -27.55 15.02
C PRO A 290 -16.20 -28.59 16.12
N PRO A 291 -15.56 -29.75 15.88
CA PRO A 291 -15.15 -30.65 16.94
C PRO A 291 -14.20 -29.95 17.93
N ALA A 292 -14.23 -30.40 19.20
CA ALA A 292 -13.40 -29.79 20.23
C ALA A 292 -11.91 -29.77 19.82
N GLY A 293 -11.29 -28.57 19.83
CA GLY A 293 -9.88 -28.37 19.49
C GLY A 293 -9.54 -28.31 18.00
N GLN A 294 -10.50 -28.49 17.09
CA GLN A 294 -10.26 -28.34 15.65
C GLN A 294 -10.58 -26.92 15.15
N LYS A 295 -9.59 -26.28 14.52
CA LYS A 295 -9.75 -24.96 13.90
C LYS A 295 -10.20 -25.03 12.45
N TYR A 296 -9.84 -26.10 11.75
CA TYR A 296 -10.04 -26.27 10.31
C TYR A 296 -10.70 -27.62 10.00
N LYS A 297 -11.50 -27.63 8.95
CA LYS A 297 -12.12 -28.83 8.38
C LYS A 297 -11.29 -29.32 7.20
N TYR A 298 -10.92 -30.60 7.23
CA TYR A 298 -10.33 -31.26 6.07
C TYR A 298 -11.39 -31.46 4.99
N VAL A 299 -11.04 -31.15 3.76
CA VAL A 299 -11.93 -31.30 2.59
C VAL A 299 -11.17 -31.95 1.45
N ASP A 300 -11.88 -32.72 0.61
CA ASP A 300 -11.27 -33.36 -0.55
C ASP A 300 -11.27 -32.46 -1.79
N CYS A 301 -12.22 -31.54 -1.89
CA CYS A 301 -12.28 -30.56 -2.97
C CYS A 301 -12.81 -29.21 -2.49
N VAL A 302 -12.43 -28.15 -3.21
CA VAL A 302 -12.88 -26.78 -2.98
C VAL A 302 -13.16 -26.11 -4.32
N CYS A 303 -14.34 -25.50 -4.45
CA CYS A 303 -14.73 -24.70 -5.61
C CYS A 303 -14.48 -23.21 -5.33
N ALA A 304 -14.33 -22.42 -6.37
CA ALA A 304 -14.32 -20.95 -6.29
C ALA A 304 -15.69 -20.44 -5.78
N SER A 305 -15.76 -19.41 -4.97
CA SER A 305 -14.74 -18.60 -4.33
C SER A 305 -14.55 -19.12 -2.91
N ALA A 306 -13.33 -19.46 -2.56
CA ALA A 306 -13.05 -19.98 -1.23
C ALA A 306 -11.67 -19.59 -0.73
N GLY A 307 -11.58 -19.27 0.56
CA GLY A 307 -10.32 -19.19 1.29
C GLY A 307 -9.95 -20.57 1.84
N ILE A 308 -8.74 -21.01 1.56
CA ILE A 308 -8.27 -22.35 1.91
C ILE A 308 -6.85 -22.30 2.46
N LYS A 309 -6.54 -23.29 3.27
CA LYS A 309 -5.18 -23.60 3.70
C LYS A 309 -4.72 -24.87 2.99
N ILE A 310 -3.61 -24.77 2.28
CA ILE A 310 -3.02 -25.86 1.50
C ILE A 310 -1.81 -26.40 2.25
N TYR A 311 -1.78 -27.69 2.46
CA TYR A 311 -0.62 -28.41 2.94
C TYR A 311 -0.04 -29.27 1.83
N ALA A 312 1.23 -29.06 1.54
CA ALA A 312 1.99 -29.81 0.55
C ALA A 312 3.48 -29.90 0.97
N LYS A 313 4.31 -30.60 0.18
CA LYS A 313 5.77 -30.60 0.37
C LYS A 313 6.38 -29.36 -0.27
N ASP A 314 7.57 -29.01 0.17
CA ASP A 314 8.45 -28.02 -0.48
C ASP A 314 7.78 -26.64 -0.69
N LEU A 315 7.07 -26.17 0.35
CA LEU A 315 6.42 -24.85 0.35
C LEU A 315 7.33 -23.72 0.82
N GLU A 316 8.53 -24.06 1.33
CA GLU A 316 9.51 -23.06 1.79
C GLU A 316 9.90 -22.11 0.64
N GLY A 317 9.98 -20.81 0.97
CA GLY A 317 10.35 -19.78 -0.02
C GLY A 317 9.23 -19.44 -1.00
N ALA A 318 8.01 -19.93 -0.82
CA ALA A 318 6.85 -19.44 -1.57
C ALA A 318 6.71 -17.92 -1.43
N ILE A 319 6.12 -17.25 -2.43
CA ILE A 319 5.97 -15.81 -2.45
C ILE A 319 4.51 -15.45 -2.15
N SER A 320 4.29 -14.65 -1.09
CA SER A 320 2.97 -14.07 -0.79
C SER A 320 2.52 -13.13 -1.90
N GLY A 321 1.24 -13.17 -2.27
CA GLY A 321 0.68 -12.42 -3.39
C GLY A 321 0.92 -13.05 -4.77
N SER A 322 1.63 -14.18 -4.85
CA SER A 322 1.85 -14.83 -6.14
C SER A 322 0.63 -15.62 -6.62
N PRO A 323 0.44 -15.72 -7.96
CA PRO A 323 -0.58 -16.59 -8.52
C PRO A 323 -0.31 -18.05 -8.17
N LEU A 324 -1.40 -18.79 -7.96
CA LEU A 324 -1.43 -20.21 -7.71
C LEU A 324 -2.36 -20.86 -8.73
N TYR A 325 -1.85 -21.82 -9.49
CA TYR A 325 -2.65 -22.56 -10.48
C TYR A 325 -2.61 -24.06 -10.21
N SER A 326 -3.75 -24.75 -10.37
CA SER A 326 -3.73 -26.21 -10.41
C SER A 326 -3.51 -26.71 -11.82
N ILE A 327 -2.85 -27.86 -11.93
CA ILE A 327 -2.68 -28.60 -13.18
C ILE A 327 -3.10 -30.06 -12.97
N LYS A 328 -3.84 -30.61 -13.92
CA LYS A 328 -4.24 -32.03 -13.90
C LYS A 328 -3.20 -32.94 -14.57
N LYS A 329 -2.47 -32.41 -15.55
CA LYS A 329 -1.42 -33.13 -16.28
C LYS A 329 -0.08 -32.44 -16.09
N GLU A 330 0.97 -33.20 -15.90
CA GLU A 330 2.32 -32.68 -15.73
C GLU A 330 2.85 -31.94 -16.97
N SER A 331 2.35 -32.30 -18.16
CA SER A 331 2.64 -31.63 -19.43
C SER A 331 2.28 -30.13 -19.43
N ASP A 332 1.31 -29.73 -18.61
CA ASP A 332 0.81 -28.34 -18.60
C ASP A 332 1.68 -27.41 -17.72
N PHE A 333 2.67 -27.99 -17.03
CA PHE A 333 3.56 -27.25 -16.12
C PHE A 333 4.27 -26.10 -16.82
N GLU A 334 4.96 -26.36 -17.95
CA GLU A 334 5.75 -25.32 -18.62
C GLU A 334 4.89 -24.16 -19.13
N LYS A 335 3.68 -24.43 -19.60
CA LYS A 335 2.73 -23.41 -20.01
C LYS A 335 2.36 -22.49 -18.84
N VAL A 336 1.95 -23.08 -17.73
CA VAL A 336 1.57 -22.34 -16.52
C VAL A 336 2.78 -21.63 -15.91
N ALA A 337 3.94 -22.29 -15.86
CA ALA A 337 5.17 -21.69 -15.39
C ALA A 337 5.58 -20.46 -16.22
N SER A 338 5.39 -20.51 -17.55
CA SER A 338 5.68 -19.36 -18.41
C SER A 338 4.76 -18.17 -18.11
N GLU A 339 3.48 -18.40 -17.82
CA GLU A 339 2.52 -17.37 -17.44
C GLU A 339 2.92 -16.70 -16.11
N ILE A 340 3.29 -17.51 -15.11
CA ILE A 340 3.77 -17.00 -13.81
C ILE A 340 5.07 -16.21 -14.00
N ARG A 341 6.05 -16.73 -14.79
CA ARG A 341 7.32 -16.00 -15.08
C ARG A 341 7.06 -14.64 -15.71
N GLN A 342 6.12 -14.54 -16.65
CA GLN A 342 5.78 -13.26 -17.28
C GLN A 342 5.19 -12.27 -16.28
N THR A 343 4.33 -12.75 -15.37
CA THR A 343 3.74 -11.92 -14.30
C THR A 343 4.83 -11.43 -13.35
N LEU A 344 5.73 -12.31 -12.92
CA LEU A 344 6.82 -11.94 -12.03
C LEU A 344 7.79 -10.95 -12.68
N LYS A 345 8.19 -11.18 -13.94
CA LYS A 345 9.07 -10.25 -14.68
C LYS A 345 8.51 -8.85 -14.85
N ALA A 346 7.19 -8.70 -14.87
CA ALA A 346 6.57 -7.40 -14.97
C ALA A 346 6.69 -6.57 -13.68
N ILE A 347 6.82 -7.24 -12.54
CA ILE A 347 6.84 -6.64 -11.20
C ILE A 347 8.25 -6.62 -10.62
N LEU A 348 8.92 -7.77 -10.66
CA LEU A 348 10.29 -7.91 -10.13
C LEU A 348 11.29 -7.38 -11.16
N VAL A 349 11.79 -6.19 -10.92
CA VAL A 349 12.77 -5.51 -11.76
C VAL A 349 14.18 -5.87 -11.26
N ASP A 350 15.05 -6.29 -12.16
CA ASP A 350 16.48 -6.43 -11.91
C ASP A 350 17.25 -5.83 -13.10
N ASN A 351 17.57 -4.54 -12.99
CA ASN A 351 18.31 -3.80 -14.02
C ASN A 351 19.81 -3.99 -13.81
N THR A 352 20.32 -5.11 -14.27
CA THR A 352 21.76 -5.40 -14.21
C THR A 352 22.59 -4.50 -15.14
N GLN A 353 21.97 -3.94 -16.17
CA GLN A 353 22.65 -3.09 -17.17
C GLN A 353 22.83 -1.64 -16.73
N THR A 354 21.97 -1.13 -15.81
CA THR A 354 22.09 0.23 -15.27
C THR A 354 22.66 0.19 -13.85
N ASN A 355 23.68 0.99 -13.60
CA ASN A 355 24.24 1.13 -12.25
C ASN A 355 23.58 2.26 -11.45
N VAL A 356 22.45 2.78 -11.90
CA VAL A 356 21.71 3.88 -11.26
C VAL A 356 20.31 3.39 -10.91
N GLY A 357 19.83 3.78 -9.73
CA GLY A 357 18.47 3.52 -9.28
C GLY A 357 18.38 2.97 -7.86
N VAL A 358 17.22 3.17 -7.24
CA VAL A 358 16.93 2.71 -5.88
C VAL A 358 16.74 1.18 -5.82
N ILE A 359 17.06 0.61 -4.67
CA ILE A 359 16.79 -0.81 -4.38
C ILE A 359 15.56 -0.89 -3.48
N VAL A 360 14.61 -1.74 -3.84
CA VAL A 360 13.37 -1.96 -3.11
C VAL A 360 13.31 -3.39 -2.59
N LYS A 361 12.92 -3.55 -1.33
CA LYS A 361 12.66 -4.85 -0.70
C LYS A 361 11.30 -4.85 -0.02
N THR A 362 10.49 -5.86 -0.29
CA THR A 362 9.12 -5.98 0.22
C THR A 362 8.83 -7.38 0.74
N ASP A 363 7.79 -7.49 1.54
CA ASP A 363 7.30 -8.76 2.08
C ASP A 363 6.47 -9.57 1.07
N SER A 364 5.85 -8.89 0.11
CA SER A 364 4.93 -9.50 -0.85
C SER A 364 5.09 -8.96 -2.27
N LEU A 365 4.54 -9.69 -3.24
CA LEU A 365 4.54 -9.27 -4.64
C LEU A 365 3.71 -7.99 -4.87
N GLY A 366 2.64 -7.81 -4.10
CA GLY A 366 1.80 -6.63 -4.23
C GLY A 366 2.44 -5.35 -3.72
N SER A 367 3.12 -5.44 -2.59
CA SER A 367 3.92 -4.34 -2.06
C SER A 367 5.01 -3.93 -3.06
N ALA A 368 5.64 -4.93 -3.74
CA ALA A 368 6.61 -4.69 -4.79
C ALA A 368 5.99 -3.94 -5.98
N GLU A 369 4.80 -4.33 -6.42
CA GLU A 369 4.07 -3.65 -7.50
C GLU A 369 3.65 -2.23 -7.12
N ALA A 370 3.21 -2.03 -5.88
CA ALA A 370 2.85 -0.70 -5.37
C ALA A 370 4.06 0.25 -5.39
N PHE A 371 5.23 -0.19 -4.90
CA PHE A 371 6.45 0.60 -5.00
C PHE A 371 6.87 0.87 -6.44
N LEU A 372 6.77 -0.14 -7.33
CA LEU A 372 7.06 0.04 -8.75
C LEU A 372 6.23 1.17 -9.37
N ASN A 373 4.94 1.20 -9.07
CA ASN A 373 4.03 2.22 -9.58
C ASN A 373 4.34 3.61 -9.00
N LEU A 374 4.60 3.71 -7.69
CA LEU A 374 4.98 4.97 -7.03
C LEU A 374 6.28 5.54 -7.58
N LEU A 375 7.32 4.72 -7.71
CA LEU A 375 8.61 5.15 -8.24
C LEU A 375 8.50 5.59 -9.71
N LYS A 376 7.73 4.85 -10.52
CA LYS A 376 7.44 5.22 -11.92
C LYS A 376 6.67 6.54 -12.03
N SER A 377 5.69 6.80 -11.17
CA SER A 377 4.90 8.04 -11.17
C SER A 377 5.76 9.30 -10.94
N LYS A 378 6.86 9.16 -10.20
CA LYS A 378 7.84 10.22 -9.93
C LYS A 378 9.10 10.14 -10.80
N SER A 379 9.12 9.24 -11.79
CA SER A 379 10.26 9.01 -12.69
C SER A 379 11.57 8.72 -11.96
N ILE A 380 11.51 8.03 -10.82
CA ILE A 380 12.67 7.62 -10.04
C ILE A 380 13.23 6.34 -10.65
N PRO A 381 14.52 6.29 -10.98
CA PRO A 381 15.12 5.10 -11.55
C PRO A 381 15.18 3.96 -10.52
N ILE A 382 14.94 2.74 -11.00
CA ILE A 382 14.90 1.53 -10.17
C ILE A 382 16.03 0.61 -10.60
N LYS A 383 16.91 0.28 -9.67
CA LYS A 383 17.97 -0.73 -9.87
C LYS A 383 17.39 -2.12 -9.70
N ARG A 384 16.70 -2.36 -8.59
CA ARG A 384 16.19 -3.68 -8.25
C ARG A 384 14.96 -3.62 -7.37
N ILE A 385 13.99 -4.49 -7.65
CA ILE A 385 12.88 -4.78 -6.75
C ILE A 385 12.91 -6.28 -6.45
N GLY A 386 12.92 -6.63 -5.17
CA GLY A 386 12.95 -8.00 -4.70
C GLY A 386 12.08 -8.23 -3.48
N ILE A 387 11.76 -9.49 -3.20
CA ILE A 387 10.94 -9.93 -2.07
C ILE A 387 11.83 -10.55 -1.00
N GLY A 388 11.45 -10.37 0.27
CA GLY A 388 12.14 -10.91 1.43
C GLY A 388 13.09 -9.92 2.11
N SER A 389 13.80 -10.40 3.14
CA SER A 389 14.67 -9.58 3.99
C SER A 389 15.78 -8.87 3.22
N ILE A 390 16.22 -7.73 3.76
CA ILE A 390 17.37 -6.99 3.23
C ILE A 390 18.64 -7.77 3.54
N THR A 391 19.37 -8.13 2.48
CA THR A 391 20.59 -8.95 2.53
C THR A 391 21.84 -8.08 2.39
N LYS A 392 23.00 -8.65 2.75
CA LYS A 392 24.31 -8.04 2.50
C LYS A 392 24.51 -7.66 1.01
N LYS A 393 24.02 -8.50 0.08
CA LYS A 393 24.10 -8.22 -1.36
C LYS A 393 23.36 -6.93 -1.73
N ASP A 394 22.18 -6.71 -1.19
CA ASP A 394 21.38 -5.52 -1.47
C ASP A 394 22.10 -4.24 -1.00
N VAL A 395 22.80 -4.30 0.14
CA VAL A 395 23.61 -3.18 0.66
C VAL A 395 24.83 -2.89 -0.23
N ILE A 396 25.51 -3.92 -0.69
CA ILE A 396 26.66 -3.78 -1.61
C ILE A 396 26.19 -3.20 -2.95
N ASP A 397 25.05 -3.67 -3.47
CA ASP A 397 24.47 -3.14 -4.72
C ASP A 397 24.09 -1.65 -4.55
N ALA A 398 23.53 -1.24 -3.39
CA ALA A 398 23.25 0.17 -3.10
C ALA A 398 24.52 1.02 -3.00
N TYR A 399 25.58 0.49 -2.39
CA TYR A 399 26.87 1.15 -2.33
C TYR A 399 27.47 1.36 -3.73
N ASN A 400 27.41 0.35 -4.59
CA ASN A 400 27.89 0.45 -5.97
C ASN A 400 27.10 1.49 -6.79
N VAL A 401 25.78 1.60 -6.56
CA VAL A 401 24.96 2.68 -7.12
C VAL A 401 25.46 4.04 -6.64
N GLY A 402 25.80 4.16 -5.36
CA GLY A 402 26.27 5.40 -4.75
C GLY A 402 27.58 5.95 -5.33
N LEU A 403 28.39 5.11 -5.93
CA LEU A 403 29.61 5.53 -6.64
C LEU A 403 29.31 6.32 -7.92
N GLN A 404 28.12 6.18 -8.49
CA GLN A 404 27.68 6.85 -9.72
C GLN A 404 26.61 7.91 -9.44
N ASP A 405 25.64 7.60 -8.59
CA ASP A 405 24.55 8.49 -8.20
C ASP A 405 24.27 8.38 -6.69
N LYS A 406 24.73 9.37 -5.96
CA LYS A 406 24.58 9.48 -4.51
C LYS A 406 23.11 9.48 -4.07
N PHE A 407 22.22 10.06 -4.87
CA PHE A 407 20.79 10.18 -4.55
C PHE A 407 20.00 8.89 -4.71
N SER A 408 20.49 7.97 -5.51
CA SER A 408 19.90 6.64 -5.72
C SER A 408 20.51 5.56 -4.82
N ALA A 409 21.53 5.88 -4.01
CA ALA A 409 22.22 4.95 -3.11
C ALA A 409 21.40 4.66 -1.85
N VAL A 410 20.15 4.22 -2.02
CA VAL A 410 19.21 3.99 -0.92
C VAL A 410 18.51 2.64 -1.07
N ILE A 411 18.08 2.11 0.07
CA ILE A 411 17.24 0.91 0.12
C ILE A 411 15.89 1.30 0.71
N LEU A 412 14.82 1.05 -0.04
CA LEU A 412 13.44 1.21 0.42
C LEU A 412 12.92 -0.14 0.89
N GLY A 413 12.62 -0.26 2.17
CA GLY A 413 12.10 -1.47 2.81
C GLY A 413 10.61 -1.31 3.13
N PHE A 414 9.85 -2.37 2.92
CA PHE A 414 8.48 -2.44 3.36
C PHE A 414 8.25 -3.76 4.12
N ASN A 415 7.92 -3.64 5.40
CA ASN A 415 7.62 -4.77 6.29
C ASN A 415 8.66 -5.92 6.22
N VAL A 416 9.93 -5.57 6.05
CA VAL A 416 11.03 -6.53 5.90
C VAL A 416 12.04 -6.39 7.02
N ASN A 417 12.65 -7.52 7.37
CA ASN A 417 13.70 -7.55 8.38
C ASN A 417 15.08 -7.28 7.74
N LEU A 418 15.96 -6.66 8.52
CA LEU A 418 17.37 -6.52 8.17
C LEU A 418 18.15 -7.71 8.72
N LEU A 419 18.84 -8.43 7.86
CA LEU A 419 19.74 -9.51 8.33
C LEU A 419 20.94 -8.92 9.09
N PRO A 420 21.49 -9.63 10.11
CA PRO A 420 22.61 -9.13 10.91
C PRO A 420 23.85 -8.75 10.07
N GLU A 421 24.09 -9.47 8.97
CA GLU A 421 25.18 -9.18 8.05
C GLU A 421 24.93 -7.87 7.26
N ALA A 422 23.68 -7.62 6.89
CA ALA A 422 23.30 -6.39 6.21
C ALA A 422 23.44 -5.17 7.14
N GLN A 423 23.07 -5.29 8.42
CA GLN A 423 23.23 -4.22 9.41
C GLN A 423 24.70 -3.78 9.57
N LYS A 424 25.62 -4.74 9.61
CA LYS A 424 27.07 -4.45 9.70
C LYS A 424 27.56 -3.69 8.45
N GLU A 425 27.10 -4.10 7.28
CA GLU A 425 27.53 -3.49 6.03
C GLU A 425 26.91 -2.10 5.81
N ILE A 426 25.67 -1.87 6.27
CA ILE A 426 25.01 -0.56 6.28
C ILE A 426 25.81 0.44 7.12
N ALA A 427 26.22 0.05 8.32
CA ALA A 427 27.02 0.90 9.21
C ALA A 427 28.38 1.24 8.61
N LYS A 428 29.02 0.28 7.92
CA LYS A 428 30.33 0.47 7.28
C LYS A 428 30.27 1.42 6.10
N ASN A 429 29.25 1.30 5.26
CA ASN A 429 29.12 2.03 3.99
C ASN A 429 28.20 3.26 4.09
N SER A 430 27.64 3.55 5.27
CA SER A 430 26.72 4.68 5.54
C SER A 430 25.53 4.73 4.57
N ILE A 431 24.99 3.58 4.18
CA ILE A 431 23.83 3.49 3.27
C ILE A 431 22.55 3.88 4.01
N LYS A 432 21.74 4.72 3.38
CA LYS A 432 20.41 5.07 3.91
C LYS A 432 19.42 3.97 3.61
N VAL A 433 18.67 3.58 4.65
CA VAL A 433 17.58 2.60 4.55
C VAL A 433 16.32 3.22 5.11
N PHE A 434 15.27 3.27 4.30
CA PHE A 434 13.94 3.71 4.68
C PHE A 434 13.07 2.47 4.78
N ASN A 435 12.86 1.96 5.98
CA ASN A 435 12.06 0.76 6.23
C ASN A 435 10.84 1.12 7.09
N SER A 436 9.66 0.86 6.59
CA SER A 436 8.40 1.15 7.27
C SER A 436 7.39 0.01 7.03
N ASN A 437 6.38 -0.05 7.88
CA ASN A 437 5.18 -0.88 7.70
C ASN A 437 4.05 -0.14 6.95
N ILE A 438 4.32 1.07 6.43
CA ILE A 438 3.43 1.87 5.59
C ILE A 438 4.23 2.28 4.36
N ILE A 439 3.81 1.85 3.16
CA ILE A 439 4.54 2.08 1.88
C ILE A 439 4.76 3.57 1.64
N PHE A 440 3.71 4.36 1.76
CA PHE A 440 3.76 5.80 1.49
C PHE A 440 4.69 6.53 2.44
N ARG A 441 4.74 6.11 3.71
CA ARG A 441 5.66 6.70 4.69
C ARG A 441 7.12 6.46 4.33
N ALA A 442 7.48 5.24 3.95
CA ALA A 442 8.84 4.94 3.48
C ALA A 442 9.20 5.76 2.25
N PHE A 443 8.24 5.93 1.34
CA PHE A 443 8.41 6.71 0.12
C PHE A 443 8.52 8.23 0.39
N GLU A 444 7.68 8.79 1.26
CA GLU A 444 7.73 10.19 1.66
C GLU A 444 9.03 10.53 2.41
N GLU A 445 9.45 9.67 3.35
CA GLU A 445 10.73 9.84 4.06
C GLU A 445 11.91 9.88 3.07
N TYR A 446 11.88 9.05 2.03
CA TYR A 446 12.86 9.09 0.96
C TYR A 446 12.80 10.38 0.15
N LEU A 447 11.61 10.84 -0.26
CA LEU A 447 11.45 12.08 -1.02
C LEU A 447 11.93 13.30 -0.23
N ASN A 448 11.56 13.41 1.04
CA ASN A 448 11.99 14.48 1.92
C ASN A 448 13.53 14.49 2.06
N TRP A 449 14.13 13.33 2.30
CA TRP A 449 15.58 13.20 2.35
C TRP A 449 16.23 13.59 1.00
N LEU A 450 15.65 13.19 -0.12
CA LEU A 450 16.15 13.53 -1.46
C LEU A 450 16.15 15.04 -1.70
N GLU A 451 15.09 15.73 -1.27
CA GLU A 451 15.00 17.19 -1.37
C GLU A 451 16.01 17.89 -0.47
N GLU A 452 16.20 17.40 0.75
CA GLU A 452 17.20 17.93 1.68
C GLU A 452 18.62 17.76 1.15
N GLU A 453 18.97 16.59 0.64
CA GLU A 453 20.30 16.34 0.08
C GLU A 453 20.57 17.16 -1.19
N LYS A 454 19.57 17.32 -2.06
CA LYS A 454 19.68 18.22 -3.23
C LYS A 454 19.86 19.67 -2.83
N LYS A 455 19.17 20.15 -1.78
CA LYS A 455 19.36 21.51 -1.25
C LYS A 455 20.78 21.70 -0.69
N LYS A 456 21.26 20.74 0.11
CA LYS A 456 22.64 20.79 0.64
C LYS A 456 23.69 20.84 -0.47
N GLU A 457 23.50 20.06 -1.54
CA GLU A 457 24.42 20.06 -2.68
C GLU A 457 24.37 21.38 -3.43
N GLN A 458 23.17 21.95 -3.64
CA GLN A 458 23.04 23.28 -4.25
C GLN A 458 23.69 24.37 -3.40
N GLU A 459 23.50 24.35 -2.08
CA GLU A 459 24.15 25.29 -1.15
C GLU A 459 25.66 25.12 -1.19
N PHE A 460 26.17 23.89 -1.20
CA PHE A 460 27.61 23.63 -1.32
C PHE A 460 28.18 24.15 -2.64
N LEU A 461 27.49 23.93 -3.76
CA LEU A 461 27.87 24.45 -5.06
C LEU A 461 27.83 25.98 -5.07
N LEU A 462 26.78 26.59 -4.51
CA LEU A 462 26.69 28.08 -4.38
C LEU A 462 27.78 28.64 -3.46
N CYS A 463 28.17 27.92 -2.42
CA CYS A 463 29.31 28.33 -1.57
C CYS A 463 30.64 28.23 -2.30
N SER A 464 30.80 27.30 -3.23
CA SER A 464 32.02 27.09 -4.00
C SER A 464 32.17 28.05 -5.21
N VAL A 465 31.05 28.67 -5.64
CA VAL A 465 31.07 29.63 -6.74
C VAL A 465 31.57 30.98 -6.23
N SER A 466 32.70 31.44 -6.75
CA SER A 466 33.20 32.81 -6.56
C SER A 466 32.34 33.77 -7.39
N TYR A 467 31.63 34.66 -6.72
CA TYR A 467 30.90 35.72 -7.42
C TYR A 467 31.88 36.70 -8.08
N PRO A 468 31.67 37.12 -9.33
CA PRO A 468 32.49 38.15 -9.94
C PRO A 468 32.42 39.42 -9.09
N THR A 469 33.58 39.83 -8.56
CA THR A 469 33.69 40.96 -7.64
C THR A 469 34.70 41.95 -8.18
N LYS A 470 34.33 43.23 -8.24
CA LYS A 470 35.24 44.28 -8.62
C LYS A 470 35.73 45.00 -7.36
N LEU A 471 37.04 45.01 -7.19
CA LEU A 471 37.70 45.62 -6.04
C LEU A 471 38.51 46.84 -6.49
N ARG A 472 38.58 47.83 -5.62
CA ARG A 472 39.50 48.99 -5.75
C ARG A 472 40.46 48.94 -4.58
N VAL A 473 41.75 48.93 -4.86
CA VAL A 473 42.76 49.04 -3.82
C VAL A 473 42.75 50.46 -3.27
N LEU A 474 42.72 50.61 -1.95
CA LEU A 474 42.74 51.90 -1.29
C LEU A 474 44.18 52.46 -1.21
N PRO A 475 44.46 53.68 -1.69
CA PRO A 475 45.80 54.28 -1.59
C PRO A 475 46.16 54.44 -0.11
N ASN A 476 47.42 54.21 0.22
CA ASN A 476 48.01 54.35 1.56
C ASN A 476 47.42 53.33 2.64
N CYS A 477 46.74 52.30 2.24
CA CYS A 477 46.20 51.27 3.13
C CYS A 477 46.92 49.91 2.97
N PHE A 478 48.25 49.94 2.94
CA PHE A 478 49.10 48.75 2.90
C PHE A 478 49.64 48.46 4.30
N PHE A 479 49.25 47.33 4.88
CA PHE A 479 49.64 46.97 6.24
C PHE A 479 50.85 46.02 6.26
N ARG A 480 50.96 45.16 5.22
CA ARG A 480 52.08 44.23 5.08
C ARG A 480 52.28 43.88 3.60
N LEU A 481 53.54 44.00 3.12
CA LEU A 481 53.89 43.73 1.72
C LEU A 481 54.51 42.36 1.47
N CYS A 482 54.81 41.59 2.52
CA CYS A 482 55.37 40.24 2.43
C CYS A 482 54.25 39.20 2.55
N LYS A 483 54.52 37.93 2.21
CA LYS A 483 53.56 36.83 2.33
C LYS A 483 53.19 36.51 3.79
N PRO A 484 51.91 36.51 4.18
CA PRO A 484 50.79 37.01 3.40
C PRO A 484 50.77 38.53 3.29
N ALA A 485 50.48 39.06 2.10
CA ALA A 485 50.32 40.50 1.90
C ALA A 485 48.96 40.94 2.44
N ILE A 486 48.91 42.08 3.18
CA ILE A 486 47.68 42.61 3.77
C ILE A 486 47.48 44.06 3.34
N PHE A 487 46.34 44.33 2.70
CA PHE A 487 46.02 45.69 2.23
C PHE A 487 44.51 45.96 2.24
N GLY A 488 44.19 47.26 2.25
CA GLY A 488 42.81 47.71 2.24
C GLY A 488 42.25 47.79 0.82
N VAL A 489 41.03 47.27 0.65
CA VAL A 489 40.29 47.36 -0.60
C VAL A 489 38.85 47.81 -0.35
N GLU A 490 38.27 48.47 -1.33
CA GLU A 490 36.85 48.78 -1.40
C GLU A 490 36.19 47.83 -2.40
N VAL A 491 35.10 47.18 -1.98
CA VAL A 491 34.27 46.34 -2.85
C VAL A 491 33.38 47.25 -3.68
N LEU A 492 33.61 47.36 -4.99
CA LEU A 492 32.82 48.23 -5.87
C LEU A 492 31.54 47.53 -6.32
N VAL A 493 31.63 46.25 -6.70
CA VAL A 493 30.52 45.46 -7.24
C VAL A 493 30.69 44.00 -6.81
N GLY A 494 29.61 43.34 -6.51
CA GLY A 494 29.57 41.91 -6.17
C GLY A 494 29.78 41.63 -4.69
N LYS A 495 30.18 40.42 -4.37
CA LYS A 495 30.47 39.94 -3.01
C LYS A 495 31.82 39.23 -3.01
N LEU A 496 32.69 39.60 -2.09
CA LEU A 496 33.99 38.95 -1.93
C LEU A 496 33.91 37.88 -0.84
N LYS A 497 34.36 36.69 -1.15
CA LYS A 497 34.51 35.58 -0.18
C LYS A 497 35.98 35.18 -0.05
N PRO A 498 36.40 34.58 1.07
CA PRO A 498 37.69 33.90 1.18
C PRO A 498 37.87 32.87 0.08
N ARG A 499 39.10 32.64 -0.34
CA ARG A 499 39.51 31.78 -1.48
C ARG A 499 39.13 32.32 -2.86
N ALA A 500 38.66 33.56 -2.98
CA ALA A 500 38.50 34.20 -4.27
C ALA A 500 39.88 34.54 -4.89
N VAL A 501 40.07 34.19 -6.15
CA VAL A 501 41.30 34.51 -6.89
C VAL A 501 41.20 35.94 -7.41
N LEU A 502 42.18 36.77 -7.07
CA LEU A 502 42.25 38.14 -7.50
C LEU A 502 43.05 38.26 -8.79
N GLN A 503 42.51 39.02 -9.73
CA GLN A 503 43.09 39.24 -11.05
C GLN A 503 43.13 40.75 -11.34
N LYS A 504 44.20 41.23 -11.95
CA LYS A 504 44.28 42.61 -12.48
C LYS A 504 43.44 42.75 -13.74
N GLN A 505 43.24 44.00 -14.19
CA GLN A 505 42.52 44.28 -15.45
C GLN A 505 43.23 43.71 -16.69
N ASP A 506 44.54 43.51 -16.61
CA ASP A 506 45.38 42.93 -17.66
C ASP A 506 45.34 41.37 -17.69
N GLY A 507 44.56 40.74 -16.81
CA GLY A 507 44.47 39.29 -16.71
C GLY A 507 45.49 38.62 -15.78
N THR A 508 46.43 39.39 -15.20
CA THR A 508 47.46 38.83 -14.31
C THR A 508 46.87 38.43 -12.97
N ILE A 509 47.05 37.18 -12.55
CA ILE A 509 46.63 36.68 -11.23
C ILE A 509 47.56 37.27 -10.16
N ILE A 510 46.97 37.86 -9.13
CA ILE A 510 47.70 38.49 -8.01
C ILE A 510 47.91 37.50 -6.87
N GLY A 511 46.89 36.68 -6.58
CA GLY A 511 46.88 35.71 -5.51
C GLY A 511 45.46 35.35 -5.05
N GLU A 512 45.36 34.49 -4.04
CA GLU A 512 44.09 34.04 -3.45
C GLU A 512 43.82 34.77 -2.13
N VAL A 513 42.59 35.23 -1.93
CA VAL A 513 42.16 35.88 -0.69
C VAL A 513 42.09 34.85 0.43
N ARG A 514 42.90 35.00 1.45
CA ARG A 514 42.98 34.11 2.59
C ARG A 514 41.98 34.46 3.71
N THR A 515 42.00 35.74 4.10
CA THR A 515 41.10 36.28 5.13
C THR A 515 40.59 37.64 4.75
N ILE A 516 39.38 37.95 5.20
CA ILE A 516 38.74 39.26 5.03
C ILE A 516 38.42 39.80 6.42
N GLN A 517 38.75 41.06 6.65
CA GLN A 517 38.46 41.79 7.89
C GLN A 517 37.69 43.07 7.60
N HIS A 518 36.61 43.29 8.32
CA HIS A 518 35.85 44.53 8.32
C HIS A 518 35.84 45.08 9.76
N GLU A 519 36.24 46.33 9.93
CA GLU A 519 36.34 46.96 11.26
C GLU A 519 37.13 46.14 12.30
N LYS A 520 38.25 45.55 11.88
CA LYS A 520 39.11 44.65 12.68
C LYS A 520 38.50 43.32 13.08
N GLN A 521 37.29 42.99 12.58
CA GLN A 521 36.66 41.66 12.81
C GLN A 521 36.75 40.80 11.55
N PRO A 522 37.04 39.49 11.68
CA PRO A 522 37.04 38.60 10.54
C PRO A 522 35.60 38.36 10.06
N VAL A 523 35.38 38.50 8.74
CA VAL A 523 34.09 38.27 8.12
C VAL A 523 34.19 37.20 7.03
N GLN A 524 33.12 36.44 6.84
CA GLN A 524 33.08 35.36 5.85
C GLN A 524 32.68 35.86 4.44
N GLU A 525 32.04 37.02 4.33
CA GLU A 525 31.78 37.69 3.05
C GLU A 525 31.80 39.20 3.24
N ALA A 526 32.22 39.90 2.18
CA ALA A 526 32.18 41.34 2.13
C ALA A 526 31.28 41.82 1.00
N LEU A 527 30.39 42.77 1.32
CA LEU A 527 29.37 43.29 0.41
C LEU A 527 29.89 44.55 -0.34
N ALA A 528 29.22 44.89 -1.44
CA ALA A 528 29.48 46.09 -2.20
C ALA A 528 29.45 47.35 -1.30
N LYS A 529 30.35 48.30 -1.57
CA LYS A 529 30.63 49.56 -0.82
C LYS A 529 31.33 49.36 0.53
N TRP A 530 31.71 48.15 0.92
CA TRP A 530 32.50 47.94 2.12
C TRP A 530 33.97 48.20 1.87
N LYS A 531 34.59 48.90 2.85
CA LYS A 531 36.04 49.03 2.93
C LYS A 531 36.58 48.00 3.88
N ILE A 532 37.39 47.11 3.39
CA ILE A 532 37.85 45.90 4.08
C ILE A 532 39.34 45.72 3.97
N ALA A 533 39.94 45.04 4.91
CA ALA A 533 41.32 44.58 4.77
C ALA A 533 41.30 43.12 4.30
N ILE A 534 42.07 42.80 3.29
CA ILE A 534 42.23 41.43 2.78
C ILE A 534 43.67 40.98 2.94
N SER A 535 43.86 39.70 3.22
CA SER A 535 45.15 39.04 3.14
C SER A 535 45.19 38.12 1.93
N ILE A 536 46.30 38.17 1.18
CA ILE A 536 46.55 37.31 0.03
C ILE A 536 47.89 36.60 0.17
N ASP A 537 47.96 35.38 -0.36
CA ASP A 537 49.21 34.61 -0.41
C ASP A 537 50.04 34.91 -1.64
#